data_ab2e4dab064721ca5fe11b0ecf2144b9
#
_entry.id   ab2e4dab064721ca5fe11b0ecf2144b9
#
_cell.length_a   1.000
_cell.length_b   1.000
_cell.length_c   1.000
_cell.angle_alpha   90.00
_cell.angle_beta   90.00
_cell.angle_gamma   90.00
#
_symmetry.space_group_name_H-M   'P 1'
#
loop_
_entity.id
_entity.type
_entity.pdbx_description
1 polymer ?
#
loop_
_entity_poly.entity_id
_entity_poly.type
_entity_poly.pdbx_seq_one_letter_code
_entity_poly.pdbx_strand_id
1 'polypeptide(L)'
;CMDDDDYRRGRLSTHKKYNEAQAILAGNSLLTMAFHLLSQDSNLLLVKLLSELSGYNGLAGGQSLDIDSIKSKLDYKLIDKIHDLKTAKLFEFCTSAPFIISNKSKQVIKVARKYGKIIGKVFQIIDDVHDHENKSDEFINILNVITKDEALKKCHDYELEANSIRNKIITNEKNRMKDILSFIINRK
;
A
#
# COMPACT_ATOMS: atom_id res chain seq x y z
N CYS A 1 13.22 -7.21 -8.16
CA CYS A 1 13.70 -8.60 -8.18
C CYS A 1 12.58 -9.60 -7.95
N MET A 2 11.72 -9.42 -6.91
CA MET A 2 10.70 -10.42 -6.56
C MET A 2 9.62 -10.58 -7.64
N ASP A 3 9.18 -9.48 -8.24
CA ASP A 3 8.18 -9.49 -9.33
C ASP A 3 8.82 -9.61 -10.72
N ASP A 4 10.16 -9.65 -10.80
CA ASP A 4 11.03 -9.74 -12.00
C ASP A 4 10.66 -8.80 -13.15
N ASP A 5 9.99 -7.70 -12.85
CA ASP A 5 9.60 -6.66 -13.82
C ASP A 5 10.84 -6.00 -14.46
N ASP A 6 10.90 -5.91 -15.77
CA ASP A 6 12.00 -5.25 -16.49
C ASP A 6 12.00 -3.74 -16.33
N TYR A 7 10.81 -3.13 -16.26
CA TYR A 7 10.64 -1.68 -16.20
C TYR A 7 9.82 -1.25 -14.98
N ARG A 8 10.20 -0.12 -14.40
CA ARG A 8 9.43 0.57 -13.35
C ARG A 8 9.37 2.06 -13.65
N ARG A 9 8.17 2.62 -13.79
CA ARG A 9 7.95 4.04 -14.12
C ARG A 9 8.71 4.49 -15.37
N GLY A 10 8.68 3.67 -16.43
CA GLY A 10 9.33 3.94 -17.71
C GLY A 10 10.86 3.82 -17.73
N ARG A 11 11.47 3.28 -16.66
CA ARG A 11 12.92 3.04 -16.56
C ARG A 11 13.18 1.58 -16.22
N LEU A 12 14.33 1.05 -16.64
CA LEU A 12 14.76 -0.27 -16.20
C LEU A 12 14.72 -0.36 -14.67
N SER A 13 14.19 -1.47 -14.17
CA SER A 13 14.23 -1.80 -12.76
C SER A 13 15.67 -1.93 -12.26
N THR A 14 15.89 -1.78 -10.95
CA THR A 14 17.24 -1.75 -10.38
C THR A 14 18.01 -3.05 -10.67
N HIS A 15 17.36 -4.21 -10.57
CA HIS A 15 18.01 -5.49 -10.81
C HIS A 15 18.32 -5.73 -12.29
N LYS A 16 17.52 -5.22 -13.21
CA LYS A 16 17.79 -5.30 -14.67
C LYS A 16 18.88 -4.30 -15.08
N LYS A 17 18.93 -3.12 -14.46
CA LYS A 17 19.95 -2.10 -14.78
C LYS A 17 21.31 -2.42 -14.18
N TYR A 18 21.37 -2.99 -12.99
CA TYR A 18 22.61 -3.28 -12.26
C TYR A 18 22.78 -4.79 -12.04
N ASN A 19 22.15 -5.36 -11.03
CA ASN A 19 21.99 -6.78 -10.73
C ASN A 19 21.09 -6.97 -9.51
N GLU A 20 20.72 -8.20 -9.19
CA GLU A 20 19.87 -8.54 -8.04
C GLU A 20 20.50 -8.15 -6.70
N ALA A 21 21.79 -8.41 -6.52
CA ALA A 21 22.49 -8.09 -5.28
C ALA A 21 22.42 -6.58 -4.97
N GLN A 22 22.66 -5.73 -5.96
CA GLN A 22 22.56 -4.28 -5.80
C GLN A 22 21.12 -3.84 -5.52
N ALA A 23 20.13 -4.47 -6.13
CA ALA A 23 18.72 -4.14 -5.87
C ALA A 23 18.31 -4.51 -4.44
N ILE A 24 18.72 -5.66 -3.93
CA ILE A 24 18.48 -6.10 -2.55
C ILE A 24 19.15 -5.15 -1.55
N LEU A 25 20.44 -4.83 -1.78
CA LEU A 25 21.18 -3.90 -0.91
C LEU A 25 20.57 -2.50 -0.91
N ALA A 26 20.13 -2.00 -2.06
CA ALA A 26 19.45 -0.70 -2.16
C ALA A 26 18.13 -0.69 -1.37
N GLY A 27 17.31 -1.74 -1.48
CA GLY A 27 16.07 -1.88 -0.72
C GLY A 27 16.32 -1.91 0.79
N ASN A 28 17.29 -2.73 1.24
CA ASN A 28 17.68 -2.80 2.64
C ASN A 28 18.20 -1.45 3.17
N SER A 29 19.02 -0.76 2.37
CA SER A 29 19.55 0.57 2.75
C SER A 29 18.44 1.61 2.87
N LEU A 30 17.46 1.61 1.98
CA LEU A 30 16.32 2.53 2.04
C LEU A 30 15.45 2.27 3.28
N LEU A 31 15.19 1.00 3.60
CA LEU A 31 14.43 0.64 4.80
C LEU A 31 15.17 1.04 6.09
N THR A 32 16.47 0.74 6.18
CA THR A 32 17.29 1.13 7.35
C THR A 32 17.42 2.66 7.47
N MET A 33 17.51 3.37 6.34
CA MET A 33 17.49 4.83 6.33
C MET A 33 16.15 5.40 6.84
N ALA A 34 15.03 4.78 6.50
CA ALA A 34 13.73 5.19 7.05
C ALA A 34 13.70 5.05 8.58
N PHE A 35 14.20 3.95 9.14
CA PHE A 35 14.34 3.79 10.59
C PHE A 35 15.30 4.80 11.21
N HIS A 36 16.43 5.08 10.56
CA HIS A 36 17.36 6.10 11.01
C HIS A 36 16.71 7.48 11.08
N LEU A 37 15.97 7.90 10.04
CA LEU A 37 15.26 9.19 10.04
C LEU A 37 14.22 9.27 11.15
N LEU A 38 13.43 8.20 11.36
CA LEU A 38 12.43 8.17 12.43
C LEU A 38 13.03 8.13 13.83
N SER A 39 14.24 7.58 13.99
CA SER A 39 14.94 7.55 15.29
C SER A 39 15.45 8.92 15.73
N GLN A 40 15.54 9.88 14.82
CA GLN A 40 15.89 11.27 15.15
C GLN A 40 14.72 12.03 15.80
N ASP A 41 13.50 11.54 15.62
CA ASP A 41 12.32 12.01 16.36
C ASP A 41 12.26 11.28 17.71
N SER A 42 11.98 12.00 18.78
CA SER A 42 11.85 11.41 20.12
C SER A 42 10.60 10.54 20.28
N ASN A 43 9.76 10.41 19.25
CA ASN A 43 8.51 9.64 19.29
C ASN A 43 8.73 8.19 18.85
N LEU A 44 9.07 7.33 19.80
CA LEU A 44 9.26 5.89 19.57
C LEU A 44 8.06 5.18 18.94
N LEU A 45 6.86 5.77 18.99
CA LEU A 45 5.67 5.19 18.35
C LEU A 45 5.83 5.14 16.83
N LEU A 46 6.53 6.08 16.20
CA LEU A 46 6.80 6.07 14.76
C LEU A 46 7.68 4.87 14.37
N VAL A 47 8.76 4.65 15.11
CA VAL A 47 9.67 3.52 14.87
C VAL A 47 8.93 2.18 15.07
N LYS A 48 8.18 2.06 16.18
CA LYS A 48 7.36 0.87 16.47
C LYS A 48 6.34 0.62 15.36
N LEU A 49 5.62 1.66 14.93
CA LEU A 49 4.58 1.53 13.92
C LEU A 49 5.18 1.14 12.55
N LEU A 50 6.30 1.75 12.14
CA LEU A 50 6.96 1.36 10.90
C LEU A 50 7.42 -0.10 10.95
N SER A 51 8.04 -0.55 12.05
CA SER A 51 8.51 -1.93 12.18
C SER A 51 7.36 -2.94 12.12
N GLU A 52 6.23 -2.64 12.77
CA GLU A 52 5.04 -3.49 12.72
C GLU A 52 4.45 -3.58 11.31
N LEU A 53 4.30 -2.43 10.63
CA LEU A 53 3.62 -2.35 9.35
C LEU A 53 4.49 -2.73 8.15
N SER A 54 5.83 -2.67 8.26
CA SER A 54 6.77 -3.13 7.22
C SER A 54 7.27 -4.56 7.42
N GLY A 55 7.17 -5.09 8.64
CA GLY A 55 7.70 -6.39 9.01
C GLY A 55 6.82 -7.58 8.62
N TYR A 56 7.02 -8.70 9.34
CA TYR A 56 6.35 -9.98 9.08
C TYR A 56 4.82 -9.91 9.15
N ASN A 57 4.27 -9.12 10.10
CA ASN A 57 2.82 -8.91 10.22
C ASN A 57 2.29 -7.78 9.32
N GLY A 58 3.11 -7.27 8.41
CA GLY A 58 2.81 -6.20 7.49
C GLY A 58 3.29 -6.51 6.08
N LEU A 59 3.97 -5.53 5.46
CA LEU A 59 4.39 -5.58 4.06
C LEU A 59 5.22 -6.82 3.71
N ALA A 60 6.25 -7.15 4.48
CA ALA A 60 7.11 -8.29 4.20
C ALA A 60 6.34 -9.63 4.27
N GLY A 61 5.47 -9.79 5.28
CA GLY A 61 4.60 -10.97 5.36
C GLY A 61 3.55 -11.02 4.26
N GLY A 62 3.04 -9.86 3.82
CA GLY A 62 2.14 -9.76 2.68
C GLY A 62 2.81 -10.16 1.36
N GLN A 63 4.04 -9.75 1.15
CA GLN A 63 4.83 -10.14 -0.02
C GLN A 63 5.15 -11.65 -0.01
N SER A 64 5.51 -12.21 1.15
CA SER A 64 5.71 -13.66 1.28
C SER A 64 4.44 -14.43 0.95
N LEU A 65 3.29 -13.99 1.48
CA LEU A 65 2.00 -14.62 1.21
C LEU A 65 1.62 -14.54 -0.27
N ASP A 66 1.93 -13.43 -0.93
CA ASP A 66 1.71 -13.24 -2.37
C ASP A 66 2.50 -14.29 -3.18
N ILE A 67 3.80 -14.42 -2.92
CA ILE A 67 4.68 -15.39 -3.60
C ILE A 67 4.20 -16.82 -3.34
N ASP A 68 3.89 -17.17 -2.09
CA ASP A 68 3.46 -18.53 -1.71
C ASP A 68 2.09 -18.91 -2.31
N SER A 69 1.26 -17.90 -2.63
CA SER A 69 -0.10 -18.12 -3.11
C SER A 69 -0.20 -18.32 -4.64
N ILE A 70 0.87 -18.11 -5.41
CA ILE A 70 0.89 -18.25 -6.88
C ILE A 70 0.37 -19.62 -7.34
N LYS A 71 0.65 -20.68 -6.57
CA LYS A 71 0.21 -22.06 -6.88
C LYS A 71 -1.02 -22.50 -6.08
N SER A 72 -1.66 -21.59 -5.36
CA SER A 72 -2.78 -21.90 -4.48
C SER A 72 -4.12 -21.65 -5.18
N LYS A 73 -5.17 -22.28 -4.64
CA LYS A 73 -6.54 -21.91 -5.04
C LYS A 73 -6.85 -20.51 -4.52
N LEU A 74 -6.97 -19.56 -5.43
CA LEU A 74 -7.27 -18.17 -5.10
C LEU A 74 -8.75 -18.02 -4.73
N ASP A 75 -9.01 -17.23 -3.69
CA ASP A 75 -10.33 -16.70 -3.37
C ASP A 75 -10.21 -15.20 -3.04
N TYR A 76 -11.34 -14.52 -3.02
CA TYR A 76 -11.37 -13.09 -2.73
C TYR A 76 -10.76 -12.74 -1.35
N LYS A 77 -10.98 -13.59 -0.34
CA LYS A 77 -10.51 -13.35 1.03
C LYS A 77 -8.98 -13.39 1.13
N LEU A 78 -8.35 -14.32 0.39
CA LEU A 78 -6.90 -14.42 0.32
C LEU A 78 -6.30 -13.20 -0.37
N ILE A 79 -6.84 -12.81 -1.53
CA ILE A 79 -6.36 -11.65 -2.27
C ILE A 79 -6.57 -10.36 -1.47
N ASP A 80 -7.72 -10.17 -0.85
CA ASP A 80 -7.99 -9.01 0.02
C ASP A 80 -7.00 -8.94 1.20
N LYS A 81 -6.59 -10.09 1.75
CA LYS A 81 -5.55 -10.17 2.80
C LYS A 81 -4.17 -9.80 2.25
N ILE A 82 -3.80 -10.25 1.05
CA ILE A 82 -2.54 -9.88 0.39
C ILE A 82 -2.52 -8.36 0.17
N HIS A 83 -3.56 -7.78 -0.40
CA HIS A 83 -3.68 -6.34 -0.62
C HIS A 83 -3.56 -5.54 0.70
N ASP A 84 -4.19 -6.03 1.78
CA ASP A 84 -4.08 -5.39 3.09
C ASP A 84 -2.64 -5.37 3.59
N LEU A 85 -1.96 -6.50 3.54
CA LEU A 85 -0.61 -6.64 4.08
C LEU A 85 0.46 -6.04 3.16
N LYS A 86 0.51 -6.48 1.89
CA LYS A 86 1.56 -6.11 0.92
C LYS A 86 1.55 -4.60 0.63
N THR A 87 0.38 -3.98 0.58
CA THR A 87 0.23 -2.59 0.12
C THR A 87 -0.38 -1.68 1.16
N ALA A 88 -1.56 -1.99 1.71
CA ALA A 88 -2.30 -1.06 2.55
C ALA A 88 -1.58 -0.72 3.86
N LYS A 89 -0.75 -1.61 4.41
CA LYS A 89 0.01 -1.37 5.64
C LYS A 89 0.96 -0.16 5.55
N LEU A 90 1.64 0.00 4.42
CA LEU A 90 2.52 1.17 4.25
C LEU A 90 1.73 2.47 4.08
N PHE A 91 0.59 2.43 3.40
CA PHE A 91 -0.33 3.57 3.34
C PHE A 91 -0.89 3.93 4.73
N GLU A 92 -1.18 2.93 5.58
CA GLU A 92 -1.57 3.12 6.98
C GLU A 92 -0.52 3.93 7.76
N PHE A 93 0.77 3.57 7.59
CA PHE A 93 1.88 4.32 8.18
C PHE A 93 1.94 5.75 7.65
N CYS A 94 2.03 5.92 6.33
CA CYS A 94 2.21 7.24 5.69
C CYS A 94 1.10 8.24 6.05
N THR A 95 -0.15 7.76 6.15
CA THR A 95 -1.28 8.64 6.48
C THR A 95 -1.38 8.95 7.97
N SER A 96 -0.90 8.09 8.85
CA SER A 96 -0.98 8.31 10.30
C SER A 96 0.25 9.03 10.88
N ALA A 97 1.43 8.89 10.31
CA ALA A 97 2.66 9.47 10.81
C ALA A 97 2.58 11.01 11.04
N PRO A 98 2.02 11.83 10.14
CA PRO A 98 1.87 13.27 10.37
C PRO A 98 1.02 13.61 11.61
N PHE A 99 0.01 12.80 11.89
CA PHE A 99 -0.85 12.99 13.07
C PHE A 99 -0.15 12.58 14.37
N ILE A 100 0.74 11.57 14.30
CA ILE A 100 1.60 11.16 15.42
C ILE A 100 2.60 12.26 15.72
N ILE A 101 3.32 12.76 14.71
CA ILE A 101 4.30 13.86 14.82
C ILE A 101 3.63 15.12 15.39
N SER A 102 2.39 15.40 14.98
CA SER A 102 1.61 16.54 15.47
C SER A 102 0.94 16.29 16.81
N ASN A 103 1.26 15.21 17.53
CA ASN A 103 0.72 14.83 18.83
C ASN A 103 -0.83 14.84 18.89
N LYS A 104 -1.48 14.37 17.80
CA LYS A 104 -2.95 14.27 17.78
C LYS A 104 -3.45 13.12 18.66
N SER A 105 -4.72 13.18 19.06
CA SER A 105 -5.32 12.16 19.91
C SER A 105 -5.26 10.76 19.28
N LYS A 106 -5.24 9.73 20.12
CA LYS A 106 -5.25 8.31 19.67
C LYS A 106 -6.43 8.02 18.74
N GLN A 107 -7.58 8.67 18.95
CA GLN A 107 -8.76 8.52 18.09
C GLN A 107 -8.51 9.08 16.70
N VAL A 108 -7.90 10.26 16.57
CA VAL A 108 -7.53 10.86 15.27
C VAL A 108 -6.53 9.98 14.54
N ILE A 109 -5.49 9.49 15.24
CA ILE A 109 -4.49 8.58 14.67
C ILE A 109 -5.15 7.29 14.16
N LYS A 110 -6.06 6.69 14.95
CA LYS A 110 -6.80 5.49 14.54
C LYS A 110 -7.62 5.72 13.26
N VAL A 111 -8.26 6.87 13.15
CA VAL A 111 -9.05 7.24 11.97
C VAL A 111 -8.14 7.47 10.76
N ALA A 112 -6.99 8.13 10.94
CA ALA A 112 -6.00 8.33 9.89
C ALA A 112 -5.44 6.99 9.37
N ARG A 113 -5.13 6.04 10.25
CA ARG A 113 -4.74 4.68 9.88
C ARG A 113 -5.81 3.99 9.03
N LYS A 114 -7.07 4.05 9.46
CA LYS A 114 -8.19 3.46 8.71
C LYS A 114 -8.32 4.10 7.31
N TYR A 115 -8.17 5.41 7.21
CA TYR A 115 -8.14 6.12 5.93
C TYR A 115 -7.02 5.64 5.03
N GLY A 116 -5.79 5.51 5.55
CA GLY A 116 -4.64 5.00 4.81
C GLY A 116 -4.85 3.57 4.31
N LYS A 117 -5.41 2.70 5.15
CA LYS A 117 -5.77 1.33 4.76
C LYS A 117 -6.70 1.30 3.56
N ILE A 118 -7.72 2.15 3.53
CA ILE A 118 -8.66 2.25 2.40
C ILE A 118 -7.93 2.72 1.13
N ILE A 119 -7.11 3.77 1.23
CA ILE A 119 -6.32 4.27 0.09
C ILE A 119 -5.44 3.16 -0.48
N GLY A 120 -4.74 2.41 0.36
CA GLY A 120 -3.85 1.34 -0.06
C GLY A 120 -4.59 0.19 -0.77
N LYS A 121 -5.80 -0.17 -0.30
CA LYS A 121 -6.64 -1.17 -0.96
C LYS A 121 -7.12 -0.69 -2.33
N VAL A 122 -7.62 0.54 -2.43
CA VAL A 122 -8.02 1.12 -3.71
C VAL A 122 -6.84 1.19 -4.67
N PHE A 123 -5.66 1.58 -4.16
CA PHE A 123 -4.44 1.62 -4.96
C PHE A 123 -4.14 0.26 -5.58
N GLN A 124 -4.18 -0.82 -4.80
CA GLN A 124 -3.87 -2.16 -5.29
C GLN A 124 -4.94 -2.69 -6.26
N ILE A 125 -6.23 -2.46 -5.98
CA ILE A 125 -7.31 -2.86 -6.90
C ILE A 125 -7.15 -2.17 -8.26
N ILE A 126 -6.81 -0.89 -8.29
CA ILE A 126 -6.59 -0.15 -9.54
C ILE A 126 -5.31 -0.63 -10.25
N ASP A 127 -4.24 -0.97 -9.51
CA ASP A 127 -3.03 -1.60 -10.08
C ASP A 127 -3.40 -2.92 -10.76
N ASP A 128 -4.14 -3.79 -10.08
CA ASP A 128 -4.59 -5.08 -10.61
C ASP A 128 -5.43 -4.93 -11.89
N VAL A 129 -6.32 -3.93 -11.94
CA VAL A 129 -7.12 -3.62 -13.14
C VAL A 129 -6.23 -3.21 -14.31
N HIS A 130 -5.20 -2.39 -14.07
CA HIS A 130 -4.28 -1.97 -15.13
C HIS A 130 -3.35 -3.10 -15.57
N ASP A 131 -2.85 -3.91 -14.63
CA ASP A 131 -1.93 -5.00 -14.91
C ASP A 131 -2.60 -6.13 -15.69
N HIS A 132 -3.87 -6.41 -15.44
CA HIS A 132 -4.64 -7.44 -16.15
C HIS A 132 -4.73 -7.19 -17.66
N GLU A 133 -4.67 -5.94 -18.09
CA GLU A 133 -4.66 -5.57 -19.51
C GLU A 133 -3.32 -5.84 -20.18
N ASN A 134 -2.22 -6.03 -19.40
CA ASN A 134 -0.84 -6.04 -19.87
C ASN A 134 -0.03 -7.29 -19.50
N LYS A 135 -0.52 -8.17 -18.60
CA LYS A 135 0.25 -9.33 -18.08
C LYS A 135 -0.50 -10.66 -18.26
N SER A 136 0.27 -11.74 -18.27
CA SER A 136 -0.24 -13.11 -18.32
C SER A 136 -0.91 -13.54 -17.00
N ASP A 137 -1.72 -14.61 -17.04
CA ASP A 137 -2.48 -15.17 -15.90
C ASP A 137 -1.61 -15.76 -14.76
N GLU A 138 -0.30 -15.60 -14.80
CA GLU A 138 0.63 -16.16 -13.83
C GLU A 138 0.75 -15.36 -12.52
N PHE A 139 0.16 -14.17 -12.46
CA PHE A 139 0.23 -13.29 -11.28
C PHE A 139 -1.08 -13.30 -10.47
N ILE A 140 -0.94 -13.14 -9.16
CA ILE A 140 -2.09 -12.94 -8.27
C ILE A 140 -2.71 -11.58 -8.56
N ASN A 141 -3.98 -11.59 -8.96
CA ASN A 141 -4.73 -10.42 -9.35
C ASN A 141 -6.18 -10.57 -8.88
N ILE A 142 -6.80 -9.49 -8.43
CA ILE A 142 -8.18 -9.53 -7.95
C ILE A 142 -9.15 -9.97 -9.04
N LEU A 143 -8.83 -9.71 -10.32
CA LEU A 143 -9.65 -10.10 -11.45
C LEU A 143 -9.61 -11.62 -11.75
N ASN A 144 -8.74 -12.38 -11.06
CA ASN A 144 -8.82 -13.85 -11.06
C ASN A 144 -10.04 -14.39 -10.29
N VAL A 145 -10.67 -13.57 -9.43
CA VAL A 145 -11.75 -14.00 -8.51
C VAL A 145 -13.01 -13.16 -8.58
N ILE A 146 -12.95 -11.93 -9.09
CA ILE A 146 -14.11 -11.05 -9.33
C ILE A 146 -13.99 -10.38 -10.68
N THR A 147 -15.10 -9.88 -11.20
CA THR A 147 -15.15 -9.12 -12.46
C THR A 147 -14.55 -7.71 -12.29
N LYS A 148 -14.13 -7.09 -13.40
CA LYS A 148 -13.66 -5.69 -13.43
C LYS A 148 -14.72 -4.73 -12.86
N ASP A 149 -15.98 -4.92 -13.21
CA ASP A 149 -17.07 -4.07 -12.72
C ASP A 149 -17.26 -4.19 -11.20
N GLU A 150 -17.14 -5.41 -10.65
CA GLU A 150 -17.18 -5.63 -9.21
C GLU A 150 -15.97 -4.99 -8.50
N ALA A 151 -14.77 -5.06 -9.10
CA ALA A 151 -13.59 -4.42 -8.58
C ALA A 151 -13.71 -2.89 -8.54
N LEU A 152 -14.20 -2.27 -9.64
CA LEU A 152 -14.45 -0.83 -9.72
C LEU A 152 -15.57 -0.38 -8.77
N LYS A 153 -16.63 -1.18 -8.62
CA LYS A 153 -17.67 -0.91 -7.62
C LYS A 153 -17.09 -0.89 -6.20
N LYS A 154 -16.20 -1.83 -5.86
CA LYS A 154 -15.52 -1.82 -4.56
C LYS A 154 -14.67 -0.56 -4.36
N CYS A 155 -13.97 -0.08 -5.39
CA CYS A 155 -13.24 1.18 -5.32
C CYS A 155 -14.17 2.35 -5.00
N HIS A 156 -15.36 2.41 -5.62
CA HIS A 156 -16.35 3.43 -5.34
C HIS A 156 -16.90 3.34 -3.90
N ASP A 157 -17.20 2.15 -3.41
CA ASP A 157 -17.67 1.94 -2.02
C ASP A 157 -16.58 2.38 -1.02
N TYR A 158 -15.31 2.06 -1.29
CA TYR A 158 -14.17 2.53 -0.50
C TYR A 158 -14.00 4.06 -0.56
N GLU A 159 -14.25 4.69 -1.70
CA GLU A 159 -14.20 6.15 -1.83
C GLU A 159 -15.26 6.83 -0.96
N LEU A 160 -16.49 6.33 -0.94
CA LEU A 160 -17.56 6.82 -0.07
C LEU A 160 -17.19 6.67 1.42
N GLU A 161 -16.66 5.50 1.81
CA GLU A 161 -16.20 5.27 3.17
C GLU A 161 -15.06 6.21 3.54
N ALA A 162 -14.05 6.36 2.68
CA ALA A 162 -12.92 7.26 2.90
C ALA A 162 -13.34 8.71 3.07
N ASN A 163 -14.29 9.19 2.26
CA ASN A 163 -14.82 10.54 2.37
C ASN A 163 -15.54 10.76 3.72
N SER A 164 -16.32 9.78 4.18
CA SER A 164 -16.96 9.83 5.49
C SER A 164 -15.96 9.88 6.64
N ILE A 165 -14.89 9.09 6.54
CA ILE A 165 -13.83 9.01 7.57
C ILE A 165 -12.99 10.29 7.58
N ARG A 166 -12.59 10.77 6.42
CA ARG A 166 -11.77 11.98 6.27
C ARG A 166 -12.37 13.17 6.98
N ASN A 167 -13.67 13.39 6.84
CA ASN A 167 -14.36 14.53 7.44
C ASN A 167 -14.28 14.54 8.99
N LYS A 168 -13.92 13.40 9.61
CA LYS A 168 -13.71 13.29 11.06
C LYS A 168 -12.33 13.75 11.53
N ILE A 169 -11.34 13.85 10.62
CA ILE A 169 -9.94 14.17 10.97
C ILE A 169 -9.46 15.47 10.33
N ILE A 170 -10.17 15.99 9.35
CA ILE A 170 -9.76 17.15 8.59
C ILE A 170 -10.90 18.17 8.56
N THR A 171 -10.64 19.33 9.17
CA THR A 171 -11.57 20.46 9.22
C THR A 171 -11.21 21.58 8.24
N ASN A 172 -10.06 21.49 7.57
CA ASN A 172 -9.58 22.53 6.68
C ASN A 172 -9.87 22.17 5.21
N GLU A 173 -10.59 23.01 4.48
CA GLU A 173 -10.94 22.86 3.06
C GLU A 173 -9.73 22.79 2.13
N LYS A 174 -8.57 23.35 2.51
CA LYS A 174 -7.32 23.29 1.75
C LYS A 174 -6.62 21.92 1.79
N ASN A 175 -7.21 20.96 2.50
CA ASN A 175 -6.59 19.65 2.63
C ASN A 175 -6.78 18.82 1.35
N ARG A 176 -5.66 18.48 0.71
CA ARG A 176 -5.62 17.69 -0.54
C ARG A 176 -5.82 16.19 -0.36
N MET A 177 -6.10 15.69 0.83
CA MET A 177 -6.31 14.24 1.01
C MET A 177 -7.48 13.70 0.19
N LYS A 178 -8.53 14.52 -0.09
CA LYS A 178 -9.61 14.12 -1.00
C LYS A 178 -9.11 13.85 -2.43
N ASP A 179 -8.10 14.58 -2.86
CA ASP A 179 -7.58 14.53 -4.22
C ASP A 179 -6.77 13.25 -4.47
N ILE A 180 -6.22 12.65 -3.39
CA ILE A 180 -5.40 11.42 -3.48
C ILE A 180 -6.22 10.25 -4.03
N LEU A 181 -7.41 10.00 -3.51
CA LEU A 181 -8.27 8.91 -3.99
C LEU A 181 -8.74 9.13 -5.42
N SER A 182 -9.23 10.32 -5.73
CA SER A 182 -9.60 10.67 -7.11
C SER A 182 -8.42 10.51 -8.06
N PHE A 183 -7.22 10.91 -7.65
CA PHE A 183 -6.00 10.72 -8.44
C PHE A 183 -5.68 9.25 -8.67
N ILE A 184 -5.80 8.41 -7.62
CA ILE A 184 -5.52 6.96 -7.73
C ILE A 184 -6.53 6.28 -8.65
N ILE A 185 -7.83 6.57 -8.49
CA ILE A 185 -8.91 5.93 -9.27
C ILE A 185 -8.84 6.35 -10.75
N ASN A 186 -8.48 7.59 -11.03
CA ASN A 186 -8.45 8.15 -12.40
C ASN A 186 -7.07 8.10 -13.06
N ARG A 187 -6.05 7.52 -12.42
CA ARG A 187 -4.73 7.35 -13.06
C ARG A 187 -4.84 6.39 -14.24
N LYS A 188 -4.13 6.70 -15.31
CA LYS A 188 -3.99 5.88 -16.53
C LYS A 188 -2.66 5.16 -16.49
#